data_2fdc3671c96056a991499c658270d9df
#
_entry.id   2fdc3671c96056a991499c658270d9df
#
_cell.length_a   1.000
_cell.length_b   1.000
_cell.length_c   1.000
_cell.angle_alpha   90.00
_cell.angle_beta   90.00
_cell.angle_gamma   90.00
#
_symmetry.space_group_name_H-M   'P 1'
#
loop_
_entity.id
_entity.type
_entity.pdbx_description
1 polymer ?
#
loop_
_entity_poly.entity_id
_entity_poly.type
_entity_poly.pdbx_seq_one_letter_code
_entity_poly.pdbx_strand_id
1 'polypeptide(L)'
;RWVDVFEGEDRLPGEWGHWTGQGMNWNANCAYCHTTEYNKNFNFEANAYASTWTQQGIACAECHDGLEAHLQSARSGVEDADVIPPTPLNSQQIMDNCATCHSRRDQLTADAFKIGDRYEDHFGLSLPDQPGLYFADGQIRDEVFVHGSFSMSRMGHAGVTCLDCHNPHSNALILPAENNLLCMRCHETGLDNAPIIVATEHS
;
A
#
# COMPACT_ATOMS: atom_id res chain seq x y z
N ARG A 1 17.96 -10.16 -9.51
CA ARG A 1 18.53 -9.43 -10.65
C ARG A 1 18.47 -7.95 -10.32
N TRP A 2 19.58 -7.25 -10.45
CA TRP A 2 19.60 -5.79 -10.36
C TRP A 2 19.03 -5.22 -11.66
N VAL A 3 18.19 -4.21 -11.55
CA VAL A 3 17.62 -3.44 -12.67
C VAL A 3 17.90 -1.98 -12.42
N ASP A 4 18.21 -1.25 -13.48
CA ASP A 4 18.27 0.20 -13.43
C ASP A 4 16.85 0.76 -13.48
N VAL A 5 16.48 1.50 -12.44
CA VAL A 5 15.14 2.11 -12.32
C VAL A 5 15.00 3.33 -13.23
N PHE A 6 16.12 3.89 -13.66
CA PHE A 6 16.18 5.10 -14.49
C PHE A 6 16.94 4.85 -15.80
N GLU A 7 16.65 3.73 -16.45
CA GLU A 7 17.31 3.32 -17.69
C GLU A 7 17.29 4.47 -18.73
N GLY A 8 18.48 4.88 -19.16
CA GLY A 8 18.66 5.97 -20.11
C GLY A 8 18.71 7.37 -19.53
N GLU A 9 18.69 7.52 -18.20
CA GLU A 9 18.87 8.80 -17.53
C GLU A 9 20.23 8.87 -16.82
N ASP A 10 21.09 9.81 -17.23
CA ASP A 10 22.34 10.12 -16.52
C ASP A 10 22.08 11.10 -15.38
N ARG A 11 21.87 10.56 -14.17
CA ARG A 11 21.71 11.38 -12.96
C ARG A 11 23.05 11.59 -12.29
N LEU A 12 23.40 12.86 -12.04
CA LEU A 12 24.68 13.23 -11.44
C LEU A 12 24.63 13.20 -9.91
N PRO A 13 25.77 12.91 -9.23
CA PRO A 13 25.85 13.04 -7.78
C PRO A 13 25.43 14.44 -7.31
N GLY A 14 24.54 14.47 -6.32
CA GLY A 14 23.94 15.71 -5.80
C GLY A 14 22.57 16.04 -6.38
N GLU A 15 22.15 15.43 -7.47
CA GLU A 15 20.76 15.50 -7.92
C GLU A 15 19.83 14.72 -6.98
N TRP A 16 18.62 15.20 -6.81
CA TRP A 16 17.64 14.61 -5.87
C TRP A 16 17.40 13.12 -6.12
N GLY A 17 17.27 12.73 -7.37
CA GLY A 17 17.00 11.36 -7.80
C GLY A 17 18.24 10.50 -8.06
N HIS A 18 19.48 11.01 -7.84
CA HIS A 18 20.68 10.17 -7.90
C HIS A 18 20.70 9.21 -6.70
N TRP A 19 21.27 8.01 -6.86
CA TRP A 19 21.30 7.00 -5.79
C TRP A 19 21.96 7.47 -4.48
N THR A 20 22.81 8.51 -4.53
CA THR A 20 23.37 9.20 -3.36
C THR A 20 22.55 10.44 -2.96
N GLY A 21 21.52 10.79 -3.71
CA GLY A 21 20.67 11.95 -3.46
C GLY A 21 19.67 11.74 -2.33
N GLN A 22 19.10 12.82 -1.81
CA GLN A 22 18.15 12.75 -0.70
C GLN A 22 16.88 11.98 -1.05
N GLY A 23 16.41 12.06 -2.30
CA GLY A 23 15.23 11.34 -2.77
C GLY A 23 15.41 9.83 -2.82
N MET A 24 16.67 9.36 -2.87
CA MET A 24 17.00 7.93 -2.91
C MET A 24 17.50 7.40 -1.57
N ASN A 25 17.34 8.17 -0.49
CA ASN A 25 17.70 7.71 0.84
C ASN A 25 16.82 6.52 1.24
N TRP A 26 17.45 5.34 1.34
CA TRP A 26 16.78 4.08 1.67
C TRP A 26 15.94 4.17 2.94
N ASN A 27 16.53 4.66 4.04
CA ASN A 27 15.88 4.73 5.35
C ASN A 27 14.68 5.69 5.39
N ALA A 28 14.70 6.76 4.59
CA ALA A 28 13.63 7.75 4.59
C ALA A 28 12.51 7.40 3.61
N ASN A 29 12.86 6.87 2.42
CA ASN A 29 11.94 6.84 1.28
C ASN A 29 11.59 5.44 0.77
N CYS A 30 12.42 4.43 1.04
CA CYS A 30 12.23 3.10 0.45
C CYS A 30 11.92 2.02 1.48
N ALA A 31 12.65 2.02 2.60
CA ALA A 31 12.66 0.92 3.55
C ALA A 31 11.28 0.57 4.10
N TYR A 32 10.43 1.55 4.37
CA TYR A 32 9.12 1.33 4.94
C TYR A 32 8.26 0.38 4.08
N CYS A 33 8.26 0.59 2.75
CA CYS A 33 7.48 -0.22 1.82
C CYS A 33 8.21 -1.49 1.35
N HIS A 34 9.52 -1.62 1.65
CA HIS A 34 10.35 -2.73 1.17
C HIS A 34 10.88 -3.63 2.29
N THR A 35 10.43 -3.43 3.52
CA THR A 35 10.76 -4.28 4.68
C THR A 35 9.52 -4.51 5.52
N THR A 36 9.59 -5.42 6.48
CA THR A 36 8.50 -5.74 7.41
C THR A 36 8.83 -5.17 8.79
N GLU A 37 7.83 -4.57 9.44
CA GLU A 37 7.93 -3.97 10.79
C GLU A 37 9.05 -2.92 10.87
N TYR A 38 9.06 -2.01 9.90
CA TYR A 38 10.08 -0.99 9.78
C TYR A 38 9.99 0.06 10.88
N ASN A 39 11.12 0.33 11.54
CA ASN A 39 11.29 1.45 12.47
C ASN A 39 12.41 2.35 11.97
N LYS A 40 12.09 3.60 11.67
CA LYS A 40 13.02 4.57 11.09
C LYS A 40 14.17 4.93 12.03
N ASN A 41 13.86 5.17 13.30
CA ASN A 41 14.82 5.49 14.37
C ASN A 41 15.86 6.55 13.96
N PHE A 42 15.38 7.67 13.39
CA PHE A 42 16.27 8.78 13.07
C PHE A 42 16.67 9.54 14.34
N ASN A 43 17.95 9.68 14.58
CA ASN A 43 18.49 10.46 15.68
C ASN A 43 18.90 11.84 15.18
N PHE A 44 18.20 12.89 15.64
CA PHE A 44 18.44 14.28 15.22
C PHE A 44 19.76 14.84 15.69
N GLU A 45 20.23 14.45 16.89
CA GLU A 45 21.50 14.93 17.43
C GLU A 45 22.70 14.37 16.67
N ALA A 46 22.64 13.06 16.38
CA ALA A 46 23.67 12.38 15.61
C ALA A 46 23.53 12.59 14.09
N ASN A 47 22.40 13.14 13.62
CA ASN A 47 22.03 13.22 12.21
C ASN A 47 22.22 11.87 11.48
N ALA A 48 21.70 10.80 12.09
CA ALA A 48 21.93 9.44 11.63
C ALA A 48 20.70 8.56 11.83
N TYR A 49 20.57 7.55 10.99
CA TYR A 49 19.56 6.50 11.11
C TYR A 49 20.10 5.31 11.91
N ALA A 50 19.25 4.78 12.81
CA ALA A 50 19.45 3.49 13.47
C ALA A 50 18.25 2.57 13.14
N SER A 51 17.85 2.55 11.87
CA SER A 51 16.66 1.84 11.40
C SER A 51 16.74 0.34 11.65
N THR A 52 15.61 -0.23 12.02
CA THR A 52 15.45 -1.66 12.26
C THR A 52 14.25 -2.19 11.49
N TRP A 53 14.27 -3.46 11.15
CA TRP A 53 13.18 -4.22 10.55
C TRP A 53 13.37 -5.69 10.86
N THR A 54 12.30 -6.48 10.78
CA THR A 54 12.37 -7.93 11.06
C THR A 54 12.74 -8.74 9.84
N GLN A 55 12.33 -8.30 8.64
CA GLN A 55 12.56 -9.02 7.40
C GLN A 55 12.64 -8.09 6.19
N GLN A 56 13.44 -8.45 5.18
CA GLN A 56 13.43 -7.81 3.87
C GLN A 56 12.20 -8.25 3.07
N GLY A 57 11.56 -7.28 2.40
CA GLY A 57 10.30 -7.49 1.70
C GLY A 57 9.11 -7.52 2.65
N ILE A 58 7.92 -7.65 2.08
CA ILE A 58 6.66 -7.66 2.83
C ILE A 58 6.34 -9.09 3.21
N ALA A 59 6.35 -9.35 4.51
CA ALA A 59 5.99 -10.65 5.10
C ALA A 59 4.63 -10.58 5.79
N CYS A 60 4.19 -11.70 6.30
CA CYS A 60 2.87 -11.86 6.92
C CYS A 60 2.61 -10.85 8.05
N ALA A 61 3.64 -10.53 8.84
CA ALA A 61 3.54 -9.62 9.98
C ALA A 61 3.22 -8.16 9.60
N GLU A 62 3.38 -7.77 8.33
CA GLU A 62 2.97 -6.44 7.88
C GLU A 62 1.46 -6.28 7.77
N CYS A 63 0.72 -7.41 7.69
CA CYS A 63 -0.73 -7.42 7.53
C CYS A 63 -1.46 -8.27 8.57
N HIS A 64 -0.75 -9.03 9.40
CA HIS A 64 -1.33 -9.94 10.38
C HIS A 64 -0.65 -9.83 11.75
N ASP A 65 -1.44 -9.60 12.80
CA ASP A 65 -0.99 -9.67 14.17
C ASP A 65 -0.98 -11.11 14.70
N GLY A 66 -0.28 -11.35 15.82
CA GLY A 66 -0.35 -12.61 16.57
C GLY A 66 0.34 -13.80 15.91
N LEU A 67 1.18 -13.58 14.91
CA LEU A 67 1.86 -14.63 14.14
C LEU A 67 2.71 -15.58 14.96
N GLU A 68 3.30 -15.12 16.08
CA GLU A 68 4.17 -15.96 16.89
C GLU A 68 3.41 -17.15 17.51
N ALA A 69 2.21 -16.93 18.03
CA ALA A 69 1.36 -17.99 18.55
C ALA A 69 0.98 -19.01 17.45
N HIS A 70 0.63 -18.52 16.27
CA HIS A 70 0.35 -19.37 15.10
C HIS A 70 1.58 -20.21 14.70
N LEU A 71 2.75 -19.60 14.62
CA LEU A 71 3.98 -20.30 14.26
C LEU A 71 4.35 -21.37 15.30
N GLN A 72 4.18 -21.10 16.57
CA GLN A 72 4.41 -22.08 17.64
C GLN A 72 3.43 -23.23 17.53
N SER A 73 2.15 -22.96 17.31
CA SER A 73 1.13 -23.98 17.11
C SER A 73 1.42 -24.85 15.88
N ALA A 74 1.72 -24.24 14.75
CA ALA A 74 2.07 -24.97 13.52
C ALA A 74 3.34 -25.84 13.68
N ARG A 75 4.36 -25.32 14.38
CA ARG A 75 5.60 -26.08 14.66
C ARG A 75 5.38 -27.24 15.61
N SER A 76 4.40 -27.17 16.51
CA SER A 76 4.05 -28.23 17.45
C SER A 76 3.20 -29.34 16.81
N GLY A 77 2.82 -29.20 15.54
CA GLY A 77 2.03 -30.21 14.81
C GLY A 77 0.56 -30.26 15.25
N VAL A 78 0.06 -29.21 15.85
CA VAL A 78 -1.37 -29.08 16.17
C VAL A 78 -2.09 -28.74 14.86
N GLU A 79 -2.90 -29.68 14.36
CA GLU A 79 -3.62 -29.56 13.08
C GLU A 79 -4.68 -28.43 13.06
N ASP A 80 -5.13 -28.02 14.23
CA ASP A 80 -6.01 -26.86 14.44
C ASP A 80 -5.20 -25.68 15.03
N ALA A 81 -4.02 -25.43 14.51
CA ALA A 81 -3.43 -24.12 14.73
C ALA A 81 -4.49 -23.12 14.25
N ASP A 82 -5.19 -22.51 15.22
CA ASP A 82 -6.17 -21.48 14.93
C ASP A 82 -5.56 -20.59 13.86
N VAL A 83 -6.05 -20.76 12.63
CA VAL A 83 -5.70 -19.88 11.54
C VAL A 83 -5.92 -18.51 12.13
N ILE A 84 -4.89 -17.69 12.21
CA ILE A 84 -4.97 -16.36 12.78
C ILE A 84 -6.31 -15.83 12.27
N PRO A 85 -7.32 -15.67 13.14
CA PRO A 85 -8.56 -15.08 12.66
C PRO A 85 -8.15 -13.72 12.13
N PRO A 86 -8.46 -13.38 10.88
CA PRO A 86 -8.16 -12.06 10.38
C PRO A 86 -8.74 -11.09 11.42
N THR A 87 -7.92 -10.21 11.97
CA THR A 87 -8.43 -9.12 12.81
C THR A 87 -9.61 -8.54 12.03
N PRO A 88 -10.84 -8.54 12.56
CA PRO A 88 -11.99 -8.10 11.79
C PRO A 88 -11.86 -6.61 11.54
N LEU A 89 -11.27 -6.25 10.41
CA LEU A 89 -11.07 -4.89 9.96
C LEU A 89 -12.34 -4.42 9.23
N ASN A 90 -12.75 -3.21 9.51
CA ASN A 90 -13.75 -2.53 8.69
C ASN A 90 -13.10 -2.03 7.37
N SER A 91 -13.94 -1.56 6.42
CA SER A 91 -13.45 -1.11 5.11
C SER A 91 -12.38 -0.02 5.21
N GLN A 92 -12.55 0.93 6.13
CA GLN A 92 -11.57 2.00 6.32
C GLN A 92 -10.23 1.45 6.82
N GLN A 93 -10.24 0.57 7.80
CA GLN A 93 -9.02 -0.05 8.34
C GLN A 93 -8.27 -0.90 7.31
N ILE A 94 -9.01 -1.58 6.41
CA ILE A 94 -8.41 -2.29 5.27
C ILE A 94 -7.70 -1.29 4.34
N MET A 95 -8.37 -0.19 4.01
CA MET A 95 -7.81 0.85 3.17
C MET A 95 -6.60 1.51 3.83
N ASP A 96 -6.69 1.82 5.13
CA ASP A 96 -5.62 2.43 5.92
C ASP A 96 -4.36 1.55 5.93
N ASN A 97 -4.52 0.26 6.12
CA ASN A 97 -3.41 -0.69 6.08
C ASN A 97 -2.71 -0.71 4.71
N CYS A 98 -3.48 -0.76 3.63
CA CYS A 98 -2.92 -0.72 2.27
C CYS A 98 -2.22 0.63 1.98
N ALA A 99 -2.79 1.73 2.47
CA ALA A 99 -2.30 3.08 2.25
C ALA A 99 -0.89 3.31 2.83
N THR A 100 -0.51 2.58 3.88
CA THR A 100 0.83 2.72 4.48
C THR A 100 1.96 2.58 3.47
N CYS A 101 1.77 1.76 2.42
CA CYS A 101 2.70 1.55 1.32
C CYS A 101 2.18 2.06 -0.03
N HIS A 102 0.88 2.02 -0.26
CA HIS A 102 0.26 2.36 -1.55
C HIS A 102 -0.26 3.80 -1.63
N SER A 103 0.41 4.74 -0.94
CA SER A 103 0.14 6.17 -1.01
C SER A 103 1.43 7.00 -1.07
N ARG A 104 1.38 8.15 -1.73
CA ARG A 104 2.43 9.18 -1.57
C ARG A 104 2.14 9.95 -0.31
N ARG A 105 3.05 9.93 0.62
CA ARG A 105 2.82 10.39 1.99
C ARG A 105 4.09 10.84 2.69
N ASP A 106 3.91 11.64 3.73
CA ASP A 106 4.92 11.95 4.73
C ASP A 106 4.64 11.18 6.02
N GLN A 107 5.67 10.69 6.68
CA GLN A 107 5.55 10.07 7.99
C GLN A 107 5.51 11.16 9.07
N LEU A 108 4.41 11.24 9.83
CA LEU A 108 4.16 12.27 10.84
C LEU A 108 4.67 11.89 12.23
N THR A 109 4.75 10.59 12.53
CA THR A 109 5.18 10.08 13.84
C THR A 109 6.29 9.05 13.68
N ALA A 110 7.08 8.87 14.74
CA ALA A 110 8.07 7.80 14.83
C ALA A 110 7.44 6.47 15.27
N ASP A 111 6.20 6.49 15.75
CA ASP A 111 5.51 5.29 16.20
C ASP A 111 5.19 4.37 15.02
N ALA A 112 5.41 3.08 15.21
CA ALA A 112 5.06 2.08 14.20
C ALA A 112 3.55 2.02 14.02
N PHE A 113 3.10 2.01 12.77
CA PHE A 113 1.70 1.73 12.43
C PHE A 113 1.38 0.28 12.83
N LYS A 114 0.22 0.09 13.43
CA LYS A 114 -0.31 -1.23 13.77
C LYS A 114 -1.58 -1.49 12.97
N ILE A 115 -1.83 -2.74 12.68
CA ILE A 115 -3.01 -3.16 11.95
C ILE A 115 -4.27 -2.70 12.69
N GLY A 116 -5.11 -1.95 11.99
CA GLY A 116 -6.32 -1.36 12.56
C GLY A 116 -6.17 0.07 13.08
N ASP A 117 -4.95 0.60 13.12
CA ASP A 117 -4.72 2.03 13.39
C ASP A 117 -5.31 2.89 12.27
N ARG A 118 -5.52 4.14 12.55
CA ARG A 118 -5.91 5.12 11.53
C ARG A 118 -4.68 5.62 10.79
N TYR A 119 -4.76 5.62 9.47
CA TYR A 119 -3.68 6.08 8.61
C TYR A 119 -3.25 7.52 8.94
N GLU A 120 -4.20 8.43 9.13
CA GLU A 120 -3.94 9.85 9.36
C GLU A 120 -3.26 10.15 10.70
N ASP A 121 -3.28 9.22 11.65
CA ASP A 121 -2.55 9.37 12.92
C ASP A 121 -1.04 9.16 12.74
N HIS A 122 -0.63 8.52 11.65
CA HIS A 122 0.76 8.20 11.35
C HIS A 122 1.32 8.89 10.11
N PHE A 123 0.46 9.20 9.13
CA PHE A 123 0.89 9.67 7.82
C PHE A 123 0.05 10.85 7.31
N GLY A 124 0.71 11.79 6.64
CA GLY A 124 0.08 12.85 5.87
C GLY A 124 0.03 12.49 4.38
N LEU A 125 -1.17 12.23 3.86
CA LEU A 125 -1.38 11.95 2.44
C LEU A 125 -1.08 13.17 1.58
N SER A 126 -0.36 12.98 0.46
CA SER A 126 -0.25 14.01 -0.58
C SER A 126 -1.60 14.24 -1.25
N LEU A 127 -2.09 15.46 -1.19
CA LEU A 127 -3.45 15.81 -1.65
C LEU A 127 -3.47 16.17 -3.14
N PRO A 128 -4.64 16.09 -3.79
CA PRO A 128 -4.82 16.40 -5.21
C PRO A 128 -4.52 17.83 -5.60
N ASP A 129 -4.56 18.77 -4.65
CA ASP A 129 -4.25 20.19 -4.85
C ASP A 129 -2.75 20.48 -4.95
N GLN A 130 -1.90 19.51 -4.63
CA GLN A 130 -0.46 19.66 -4.79
C GLN A 130 -0.10 19.69 -6.29
N PRO A 131 0.59 20.75 -6.75
CA PRO A 131 0.89 20.91 -8.17
C PRO A 131 1.66 19.72 -8.75
N GLY A 132 1.18 19.21 -9.87
CA GLY A 132 1.89 18.20 -10.67
C GLY A 132 1.61 16.74 -10.28
N LEU A 133 0.91 16.47 -9.19
CA LEU A 133 0.65 15.10 -8.74
C LEU A 133 -0.55 14.46 -9.43
N TYR A 134 -1.59 15.24 -9.70
CA TYR A 134 -2.83 14.76 -10.31
C TYR A 134 -3.23 15.63 -11.49
N PHE A 135 -3.98 15.07 -12.40
CA PHE A 135 -4.74 15.82 -13.41
C PHE A 135 -5.99 16.43 -12.77
N ALA A 136 -6.60 17.43 -13.43
CA ALA A 136 -7.77 18.13 -12.90
C ALA A 136 -9.00 17.22 -12.70
N ASP A 137 -9.04 16.07 -13.36
CA ASP A 137 -10.09 15.06 -13.23
C ASP A 137 -9.79 13.99 -12.15
N GLY A 138 -8.68 14.14 -11.41
CA GLY A 138 -8.27 13.24 -10.33
C GLY A 138 -7.46 12.02 -10.78
N GLN A 139 -7.16 11.91 -12.07
CA GLN A 139 -6.24 10.86 -12.55
C GLN A 139 -4.80 11.14 -12.10
N ILE A 140 -4.06 10.08 -11.90
CA ILE A 140 -2.65 10.13 -11.50
C ILE A 140 -1.81 10.72 -12.62
N ARG A 141 -1.03 11.74 -12.32
CA ARG A 141 -0.10 12.39 -13.24
C ARG A 141 1.35 12.06 -12.94
N ASP A 142 1.73 12.06 -11.66
CA ASP A 142 3.05 11.67 -11.16
C ASP A 142 2.88 10.47 -10.22
N GLU A 143 3.96 9.83 -9.79
CA GLU A 143 3.88 8.68 -8.88
C GLU A 143 3.32 9.09 -7.51
N VAL A 144 2.03 8.84 -7.32
CA VAL A 144 1.28 9.08 -6.08
C VAL A 144 0.65 7.80 -5.53
N PHE A 145 0.89 6.68 -6.21
CA PHE A 145 0.28 5.39 -5.94
C PHE A 145 -1.26 5.45 -6.06
N VAL A 146 -1.91 4.31 -5.83
CA VAL A 146 -3.35 4.18 -6.17
C VAL A 146 -4.29 4.72 -5.10
N HIS A 147 -3.85 4.78 -3.83
CA HIS A 147 -4.75 5.04 -2.70
C HIS A 147 -5.51 6.37 -2.83
N GLY A 148 -4.80 7.47 -3.15
CA GLY A 148 -5.42 8.80 -3.23
C GLY A 148 -6.51 8.89 -4.30
N SER A 149 -6.23 8.44 -5.53
CA SER A 149 -7.21 8.47 -6.61
C SER A 149 -8.37 7.51 -6.38
N PHE A 150 -8.10 6.32 -5.83
CA PHE A 150 -9.15 5.36 -5.50
C PHE A 150 -10.10 5.90 -4.41
N SER A 151 -9.57 6.49 -3.35
CA SER A 151 -10.35 7.06 -2.25
C SER A 151 -11.28 8.20 -2.71
N MET A 152 -10.89 8.95 -3.75
CA MET A 152 -11.72 9.98 -4.36
C MET A 152 -12.78 9.42 -5.32
N SER A 153 -12.68 8.16 -5.71
CA SER A 153 -13.60 7.54 -6.66
C SER A 153 -14.97 7.25 -6.03
N ARG A 154 -16.00 7.08 -6.88
CA ARG A 154 -17.32 6.63 -6.43
C ARG A 154 -17.27 5.26 -5.75
N MET A 155 -16.38 4.37 -6.18
CA MET A 155 -16.19 3.05 -5.56
C MET A 155 -15.62 3.18 -4.15
N GLY A 156 -14.60 4.01 -3.96
CA GLY A 156 -14.05 4.31 -2.63
C GLY A 156 -15.12 4.88 -1.68
N HIS A 157 -15.90 5.86 -2.14
CA HIS A 157 -17.00 6.43 -1.37
C HIS A 157 -18.15 5.43 -1.09
N ALA A 158 -18.30 4.41 -1.91
CA ALA A 158 -19.27 3.34 -1.69
C ALA A 158 -18.78 2.24 -0.73
N GLY A 159 -17.57 2.39 -0.20
CA GLY A 159 -16.97 1.43 0.76
C GLY A 159 -16.33 0.21 0.12
N VAL A 160 -16.09 0.23 -1.21
CA VAL A 160 -15.28 -0.78 -1.89
C VAL A 160 -13.84 -0.66 -1.40
N THR A 161 -13.20 -1.80 -1.19
CA THR A 161 -11.83 -1.88 -0.69
C THR A 161 -10.87 -2.50 -1.71
N CYS A 162 -9.57 -2.43 -1.44
CA CYS A 162 -8.58 -3.09 -2.28
C CYS A 162 -8.82 -4.60 -2.38
N LEU A 163 -9.34 -5.23 -1.33
CA LEU A 163 -9.59 -6.68 -1.26
C LEU A 163 -10.78 -7.13 -2.09
N ASP A 164 -11.63 -6.23 -2.52
CA ASP A 164 -12.74 -6.54 -3.45
C ASP A 164 -12.23 -6.82 -4.86
N CYS A 165 -11.03 -6.36 -5.17
CA CYS A 165 -10.38 -6.54 -6.47
C CYS A 165 -9.08 -7.35 -6.42
N HIS A 166 -8.35 -7.30 -5.32
CA HIS A 166 -7.03 -7.91 -5.19
C HIS A 166 -7.00 -9.04 -4.15
N ASN A 167 -6.23 -10.09 -4.45
CA ASN A 167 -5.85 -11.09 -3.47
C ASN A 167 -4.46 -10.73 -2.93
N PRO A 168 -4.34 -10.29 -1.66
CA PRO A 168 -3.08 -9.81 -1.10
C PRO A 168 -2.01 -10.91 -0.98
N HIS A 169 -2.40 -12.19 -0.92
CA HIS A 169 -1.46 -13.30 -0.81
C HIS A 169 -0.81 -13.69 -2.13
N SER A 170 -1.44 -13.39 -3.26
CA SER A 170 -0.92 -13.72 -4.60
C SER A 170 -0.52 -12.52 -5.43
N ASN A 171 -0.79 -11.30 -4.97
CA ASN A 171 -0.67 -10.04 -5.72
C ASN A 171 -1.42 -10.05 -7.06
N ALA A 172 -2.42 -10.92 -7.20
CA ALA A 172 -3.23 -11.04 -8.40
C ALA A 172 -4.61 -10.41 -8.21
N LEU A 173 -5.27 -10.09 -9.31
CA LEU A 173 -6.69 -9.81 -9.28
C LEU A 173 -7.46 -11.08 -8.90
N ILE A 174 -8.55 -10.93 -8.15
CA ILE A 174 -9.43 -12.06 -7.76
C ILE A 174 -10.20 -12.63 -8.94
N LEU A 175 -10.39 -11.85 -10.00
CA LEU A 175 -10.94 -12.26 -11.30
C LEU A 175 -10.15 -11.55 -12.40
N PRO A 176 -10.08 -12.12 -13.61
CA PRO A 176 -9.46 -11.47 -14.76
C PRO A 176 -10.09 -10.12 -15.07
N ALA A 177 -9.28 -9.13 -15.45
CA ALA A 177 -9.77 -7.84 -15.92
C ALA A 177 -10.32 -7.93 -17.34
N GLU A 178 -9.83 -8.90 -18.11
CA GLU A 178 -10.27 -9.15 -19.47
C GLU A 178 -11.78 -9.40 -19.51
N ASN A 179 -12.44 -8.83 -20.50
CA ASN A 179 -13.90 -8.89 -20.66
C ASN A 179 -14.70 -8.32 -19.47
N ASN A 180 -14.11 -7.45 -18.67
CA ASN A 180 -14.73 -6.81 -17.52
C ASN A 180 -15.23 -7.77 -16.42
N LEU A 181 -14.76 -9.01 -16.37
CA LEU A 181 -15.22 -9.99 -15.39
C LEU A 181 -15.12 -9.52 -13.95
N LEU A 182 -14.05 -8.79 -13.62
CA LEU A 182 -13.88 -8.20 -12.30
C LEU A 182 -14.95 -7.16 -11.98
N CYS A 183 -15.27 -6.29 -12.96
CA CYS A 183 -16.26 -5.23 -12.81
C CYS A 183 -17.69 -5.80 -12.75
N MET A 184 -17.97 -6.81 -13.54
CA MET A 184 -19.27 -7.47 -13.63
C MET A 184 -19.67 -8.19 -12.33
N ARG A 185 -18.74 -8.50 -11.47
CA ARG A 185 -19.02 -9.06 -10.14
C ARG A 185 -20.01 -8.20 -9.34
N CYS A 186 -19.96 -6.89 -9.51
CA CYS A 186 -20.81 -5.93 -8.81
C CYS A 186 -21.80 -5.22 -9.75
N HIS A 187 -21.42 -5.00 -11.01
CA HIS A 187 -22.20 -4.18 -11.95
C HIS A 187 -23.22 -4.96 -12.80
N GLU A 188 -23.09 -6.29 -12.92
CA GLU A 188 -24.04 -7.12 -13.65
C GLU A 188 -25.19 -7.64 -12.78
N THR A 189 -24.97 -7.87 -11.48
CA THR A 189 -25.90 -8.61 -10.61
C THR A 189 -26.87 -7.72 -9.82
N GLY A 190 -27.16 -6.52 -10.30
CA GLY A 190 -28.31 -5.77 -9.79
C GLY A 190 -28.04 -4.91 -8.58
N LEU A 191 -26.95 -4.18 -8.58
CA LEU A 191 -26.97 -2.90 -7.91
C LEU A 191 -27.96 -2.02 -8.67
N ASP A 192 -29.15 -1.84 -8.12
CA ASP A 192 -30.22 -1.02 -8.68
C ASP A 192 -29.64 0.30 -9.17
N ASN A 193 -29.69 0.52 -10.50
CA ASN A 193 -29.16 1.68 -11.22
C ASN A 193 -27.64 1.79 -11.41
N ALA A 194 -26.84 0.77 -11.19
CA ALA A 194 -25.47 0.80 -11.66
C ALA A 194 -25.45 0.72 -13.20
N PRO A 195 -24.76 1.63 -13.91
CA PRO A 195 -24.69 1.55 -15.37
C PRO A 195 -24.00 0.25 -15.76
N ILE A 196 -24.57 -0.44 -16.75
CA ILE A 196 -23.89 -1.60 -17.38
C ILE A 196 -22.61 -1.06 -17.99
N ILE A 197 -21.46 -1.49 -17.45
CA ILE A 197 -20.17 -1.12 -17.98
C ILE A 197 -19.95 -1.94 -19.24
N VAL A 198 -20.00 -1.30 -20.39
CA VAL A 198 -19.68 -1.94 -21.67
C VAL A 198 -18.16 -1.97 -21.81
N ALA A 199 -17.61 -3.10 -22.24
CA ALA A 199 -16.15 -3.34 -22.33
C ALA A 199 -15.35 -2.25 -23.10
N THR A 200 -16.02 -1.44 -23.91
CA THR A 200 -15.41 -0.37 -24.70
C THR A 200 -15.26 0.96 -23.99
N GLU A 201 -15.75 1.09 -22.77
CA GLU A 201 -15.76 2.37 -22.03
C GLU A 201 -14.69 2.47 -20.94
N HIS A 202 -13.93 1.40 -20.73
CA HIS A 202 -12.77 1.38 -19.83
C HIS A 202 -11.47 1.32 -20.64
N SER A 203 -11.08 2.45 -21.19
CA SER A 203 -9.72 2.65 -21.71
C SER A 203 -8.97 3.64 -20.85
#